data_df3d76a3342b70e4c7fa81da37265b56
#
_entry.id   df3d76a3342b70e4c7fa81da37265b56
#
_cell.length_a   1.000
_cell.length_b   1.000
_cell.length_c   1.000
_cell.angle_alpha   90.00
_cell.angle_beta   90.00
_cell.angle_gamma   90.00
#
_symmetry.space_group_name_H-M   'P 1'
#
loop_
_entity.id
_entity.type
_entity.pdbx_description
1 polymer ?
#
loop_
_entity_poly.entity_id
_entity_poly.type
_entity_poly.pdbx_seq_one_letter_code
_entity_poly.pdbx_strand_id
1 'polypeptide(L)'
;MINNNNFFIENLDTVVFLGQSDVFLKLIEVNNSLKLNTFIITSSHQSKLIDKKIDYKTFDKLDDKFKNYINKNTKIKNTLFISVGARYIFKKDTIENFFLNNLVNFHGTRLPLDAGGGNFSWKIMREDRIDNQLVY
;
A
#
# COMPACT_ATOMS: atom_id res chain seq x y z
N MET A 1 -18.82 -10.85 20.51
CA MET A 1 -17.36 -11.14 20.54
C MET A 1 -16.69 -10.11 19.66
N ILE A 2 -15.91 -9.22 20.25
CA ILE A 2 -15.02 -8.35 19.50
C ILE A 2 -13.91 -9.25 19.01
N ASN A 3 -13.88 -9.55 17.70
CA ASN A 3 -12.73 -10.18 17.08
C ASN A 3 -11.58 -9.16 17.20
N ASN A 4 -10.72 -9.38 18.19
CA ASN A 4 -9.43 -8.73 18.27
C ASN A 4 -8.55 -9.31 17.15
N ASN A 5 -8.86 -8.95 15.91
CA ASN A 5 -7.91 -9.06 14.82
C ASN A 5 -6.88 -7.93 15.05
N ASN A 6 -6.00 -8.16 16.04
CA ASN A 6 -4.85 -7.30 16.17
C ASN A 6 -4.06 -7.42 14.87
N PHE A 7 -3.97 -6.33 14.14
CA PHE A 7 -3.05 -6.19 13.04
C PHE A 7 -1.64 -6.24 13.63
N PHE A 8 -1.06 -7.41 13.65
CA PHE A 8 0.24 -7.64 14.26
C PHE A 8 1.08 -8.62 13.44
N ILE A 9 2.24 -8.17 13.00
CA ILE A 9 3.23 -8.99 12.32
C ILE A 9 4.38 -9.23 13.28
N GLU A 10 4.49 -10.45 13.78
CA GLU A 10 5.40 -10.83 14.87
C GLU A 10 6.88 -10.61 14.53
N ASN A 11 7.25 -10.93 13.29
CA ASN A 11 8.63 -10.85 12.81
C ASN A 11 8.70 -10.03 11.52
N LEU A 12 8.30 -8.76 11.59
CA LEU A 12 8.35 -7.86 10.44
C LEU A 12 9.81 -7.69 9.99
N ASP A 13 10.09 -8.06 8.74
CA ASP A 13 11.40 -7.89 8.11
C ASP A 13 11.34 -7.13 6.78
N THR A 14 10.16 -6.99 6.21
CA THR A 14 9.97 -6.42 4.88
C THR A 14 8.73 -5.52 4.82
N VAL A 15 8.85 -4.39 4.14
CA VAL A 15 7.73 -3.51 3.79
C VAL A 15 7.64 -3.39 2.27
N VAL A 16 6.46 -3.63 1.73
CA VAL A 16 6.16 -3.47 0.31
C VAL A 16 5.18 -2.33 0.14
N PHE A 17 5.60 -1.25 -0.50
CA PHE A 17 4.71 -0.16 -0.88
C PHE A 17 4.10 -0.43 -2.25
N LEU A 18 2.79 -0.29 -2.33
CA LEU A 18 2.00 -0.48 -3.55
C LEU A 18 1.41 0.86 -3.98
N GLY A 19 1.75 1.34 -5.17
CA GLY A 19 1.20 2.57 -5.72
C GLY A 19 2.24 3.65 -5.98
N GLN A 20 1.92 4.90 -5.61
CA GLN A 20 2.76 6.05 -5.87
C GLN A 20 2.62 7.08 -4.74
N SER A 21 3.74 7.67 -4.34
CA SER A 21 3.77 8.76 -3.35
C SER A 21 5.07 9.55 -3.43
N ASP A 22 4.98 10.86 -3.21
CA ASP A 22 6.13 11.77 -3.15
C ASP A 22 7.01 11.53 -1.91
N VAL A 23 6.45 10.82 -0.90
CA VAL A 23 7.17 10.55 0.36
C VAL A 23 7.93 9.22 0.36
N PHE A 24 7.96 8.47 -0.74
CA PHE A 24 8.62 7.16 -0.77
C PHE A 24 10.11 7.22 -0.41
N LEU A 25 10.85 8.22 -0.86
CA LEU A 25 12.26 8.37 -0.47
C LEU A 25 12.41 8.44 1.05
N LYS A 26 11.56 9.22 1.71
CA LYS A 26 11.57 9.37 3.17
C LYS A 26 11.18 8.08 3.89
N LEU A 27 10.20 7.37 3.36
CA LEU A 27 9.77 6.07 3.91
C LEU A 27 10.86 5.01 3.77
N ILE A 28 11.61 5.00 2.65
CA ILE A 28 12.76 4.13 2.45
C ILE A 28 13.86 4.44 3.49
N GLU A 29 14.16 5.71 3.74
CA GLU A 29 15.13 6.12 4.77
C GLU A 29 14.72 5.61 6.16
N VAL A 30 13.44 5.77 6.53
CA VAL A 30 12.89 5.27 7.79
C VAL A 30 13.03 3.75 7.89
N ASN A 31 12.61 3.03 6.85
CA ASN A 31 12.71 1.56 6.84
C ASN A 31 14.17 1.09 6.95
N ASN A 32 15.09 1.75 6.27
CA ASN A 32 16.52 1.44 6.37
C ASN A 32 17.05 1.65 7.81
N SER A 33 16.60 2.70 8.50
CA SER A 33 16.97 2.94 9.90
C SER A 33 16.44 1.86 10.84
N LEU A 34 15.30 1.25 10.48
CA LEU A 34 14.68 0.13 11.19
C LEU A 34 15.21 -1.24 10.74
N LYS A 35 16.16 -1.28 9.80
CA LYS A 35 16.72 -2.50 9.20
C LYS A 35 15.67 -3.37 8.49
N LEU A 36 14.65 -2.74 7.91
CA LEU A 36 13.62 -3.40 7.12
C LEU A 36 13.97 -3.37 5.63
N ASN A 37 13.75 -4.48 4.96
CA ASN A 37 13.80 -4.51 3.49
C ASN A 37 12.64 -3.72 2.91
N THR A 38 12.86 -2.98 1.84
CA THR A 38 11.81 -2.17 1.22
C THR A 38 11.71 -2.47 -0.26
N PHE A 39 10.49 -2.72 -0.72
CA PHE A 39 10.16 -2.86 -2.14
C PHE A 39 9.11 -1.83 -2.53
N ILE A 40 9.29 -1.22 -3.69
CA ILE A 40 8.31 -0.31 -4.29
C ILE A 40 7.72 -1.00 -5.52
N ILE A 41 6.42 -1.13 -5.55
CA ILE A 41 5.67 -1.71 -6.67
C ILE A 41 4.61 -0.73 -7.12
N THR A 42 4.59 -0.45 -8.40
CA THR A 42 3.68 0.52 -9.00
C THR A 42 3.10 -0.02 -10.30
N SER A 43 2.07 0.64 -10.84
CA SER A 43 1.58 0.34 -12.19
C SER A 43 2.46 1.05 -13.24
N SER A 44 2.46 0.54 -14.46
CA SER A 44 3.18 1.16 -15.59
C SER A 44 2.74 2.62 -15.81
N HIS A 45 1.47 2.92 -15.58
CA HIS A 45 0.95 4.28 -15.68
C HIS A 45 1.52 5.22 -14.60
N GLN A 46 1.65 4.72 -13.38
CA GLN A 46 2.12 5.51 -12.23
C GLN A 46 3.65 5.56 -12.13
N SER A 47 4.38 4.68 -12.80
CA SER A 47 5.84 4.61 -12.75
C SER A 47 6.52 5.91 -13.18
N LYS A 48 5.88 6.68 -14.05
CA LYS A 48 6.36 7.99 -14.50
C LYS A 48 6.43 9.05 -13.38
N LEU A 49 5.69 8.82 -12.29
CA LEU A 49 5.60 9.71 -11.13
C LEU A 49 6.56 9.30 -10.00
N ILE A 50 7.22 8.15 -10.14
CA ILE A 50 8.21 7.69 -9.16
C ILE A 50 9.52 8.44 -9.35
N ASP A 51 10.12 8.89 -8.25
CA ASP A 51 11.43 9.53 -8.28
C ASP A 51 12.47 8.59 -8.91
N LYS A 52 13.31 9.13 -9.80
CA LYS A 52 14.33 8.36 -10.53
C LYS A 52 15.39 7.70 -9.64
N LYS A 53 15.50 8.13 -8.40
CA LYS A 53 16.42 7.57 -7.40
C LYS A 53 15.87 6.30 -6.73
N ILE A 54 14.59 6.00 -6.94
CA ILE A 54 13.91 4.86 -6.33
C ILE A 54 13.98 3.67 -7.28
N ASP A 55 14.46 2.53 -6.79
CA ASP A 55 14.29 1.24 -7.47
C ASP A 55 12.87 0.73 -7.25
N TYR A 56 12.18 0.37 -8.33
CA TYR A 56 10.82 -0.11 -8.30
C TYR A 56 10.57 -1.20 -9.33
N LYS A 57 9.49 -1.96 -9.13
CA LYS A 57 8.97 -2.90 -10.12
C LYS A 57 7.57 -2.49 -10.56
N THR A 58 7.25 -2.79 -11.82
CA THR A 58 5.94 -2.47 -12.39
C THR A 58 5.10 -3.73 -12.59
N PHE A 59 3.88 -3.67 -12.07
CA PHE A 59 2.83 -4.66 -12.31
C PHE A 59 1.51 -3.91 -12.48
N ASP A 60 0.78 -4.18 -13.56
CA ASP A 60 -0.50 -3.53 -13.82
C ASP A 60 -1.68 -4.27 -13.17
N LYS A 61 -1.45 -5.50 -12.74
CA LYS A 61 -2.45 -6.36 -12.08
C LYS A 61 -1.81 -7.15 -10.96
N LEU A 62 -2.63 -7.54 -9.97
CA LEU A 62 -2.25 -8.45 -8.89
C LEU A 62 -2.45 -9.91 -9.35
N ASP A 63 -1.87 -10.24 -10.49
CA ASP A 63 -1.93 -11.56 -11.13
C ASP A 63 -0.83 -12.51 -10.63
N ASP A 64 -0.71 -13.68 -11.27
CA ASP A 64 0.28 -14.68 -10.88
C ASP A 64 1.73 -14.20 -11.06
N LYS A 65 1.99 -13.28 -12.00
CA LYS A 65 3.34 -12.70 -12.18
C LYS A 65 3.72 -11.85 -10.97
N PHE A 66 2.78 -11.02 -10.50
CA PHE A 66 2.95 -10.24 -9.28
C PHE A 66 3.15 -11.15 -8.06
N LYS A 67 2.25 -12.15 -7.89
CA LYS A 67 2.31 -13.08 -6.76
C LYS A 67 3.63 -13.86 -6.73
N ASN A 68 4.09 -14.34 -7.88
CA ASN A 68 5.35 -15.07 -8.00
C ASN A 68 6.55 -14.17 -7.65
N TYR A 69 6.54 -12.90 -8.09
CA TYR A 69 7.58 -11.95 -7.74
C TYR A 69 7.64 -11.73 -6.22
N ILE A 70 6.51 -11.50 -5.58
CA ILE A 70 6.44 -11.31 -4.13
C ILE A 70 6.93 -12.56 -3.39
N ASN A 71 6.42 -13.73 -3.73
CA ASN A 71 6.80 -14.99 -3.09
C ASN A 71 8.30 -15.30 -3.22
N LYS A 72 8.92 -14.91 -4.34
CA LYS A 72 10.36 -15.10 -4.56
C LYS A 72 11.22 -14.17 -3.72
N ASN A 73 10.75 -12.95 -3.45
CA ASN A 73 11.57 -11.89 -2.85
C ASN A 73 11.23 -11.62 -1.39
N THR A 74 10.10 -12.10 -0.89
CA THR A 74 9.63 -11.83 0.48
C THR A 74 9.07 -13.07 1.15
N LYS A 75 8.98 -13.02 2.47
CA LYS A 75 8.18 -13.95 3.28
C LYS A 75 6.88 -13.24 3.64
N ILE A 76 5.76 -13.57 3.00
CA ILE A 76 4.49 -12.83 3.15
C ILE A 76 4.09 -12.66 4.61
N LYS A 77 4.23 -13.69 5.44
CA LYS A 77 3.91 -13.63 6.88
C LYS A 77 4.73 -12.60 7.67
N ASN A 78 5.91 -12.22 7.16
CA ASN A 78 6.81 -11.24 7.77
C ASN A 78 6.78 -9.90 7.02
N THR A 79 5.87 -9.73 6.09
CA THR A 79 5.79 -8.58 5.18
C THR A 79 4.57 -7.74 5.48
N LEU A 80 4.78 -6.44 5.65
CA LEU A 80 3.72 -5.44 5.67
C LEU A 80 3.54 -4.87 4.26
N PHE A 81 2.33 -4.94 3.72
CA PHE A 81 1.97 -4.30 2.46
C PHE A 81 1.25 -2.99 2.76
N ILE A 82 1.73 -1.90 2.18
CA ILE A 82 1.14 -0.58 2.36
C ILE A 82 0.74 -0.04 0.99
N SER A 83 -0.56 0.11 0.77
CA SER A 83 -1.11 0.72 -0.42
C SER A 83 -1.21 2.23 -0.23
N VAL A 84 -0.57 3.00 -1.13
CA VAL A 84 -0.61 4.46 -1.13
C VAL A 84 -0.94 4.93 -2.54
N GLY A 85 -2.14 5.43 -2.76
CA GLY A 85 -2.58 5.89 -4.07
C GLY A 85 -2.52 4.81 -5.16
N ALA A 86 -2.53 3.53 -4.79
CA ALA A 86 -2.44 2.43 -5.74
C ALA A 86 -3.68 2.34 -6.63
N ARG A 87 -3.48 1.91 -7.87
CA ARG A 87 -4.55 1.67 -8.84
C ARG A 87 -5.04 0.21 -8.84
N TYR A 88 -4.63 -0.57 -7.86
CA TYR A 88 -5.05 -1.97 -7.75
C TYR A 88 -6.42 -2.10 -7.10
N ILE A 89 -7.18 -3.11 -7.54
CA ILE A 89 -8.40 -3.54 -6.87
C ILE A 89 -8.03 -4.69 -5.95
N PHE A 90 -8.15 -4.48 -4.66
CA PHE A 90 -7.88 -5.50 -3.64
C PHE A 90 -9.17 -6.29 -3.39
N LYS A 91 -9.25 -7.48 -3.95
CA LYS A 91 -10.38 -8.40 -3.70
C LYS A 91 -10.21 -9.08 -2.34
N LYS A 92 -11.32 -9.38 -1.68
CA LYS A 92 -11.34 -10.05 -0.37
C LYS A 92 -10.47 -11.31 -0.35
N ASP A 93 -10.64 -12.19 -1.33
CA ASP A 93 -9.84 -13.41 -1.46
C ASP A 93 -8.33 -13.12 -1.53
N THR A 94 -7.92 -12.10 -2.28
CA THR A 94 -6.51 -11.70 -2.37
C THR A 94 -5.98 -11.15 -1.04
N ILE A 95 -6.79 -10.38 -0.32
CA ILE A 95 -6.42 -9.83 0.99
C ILE A 95 -6.23 -10.96 2.00
N GLU A 96 -7.16 -11.88 2.09
CA GLU A 96 -7.17 -12.96 3.07
C GLU A 96 -6.14 -14.05 2.74
N ASN A 97 -6.10 -14.53 1.49
CA ASN A 97 -5.35 -15.71 1.11
C ASN A 97 -3.95 -15.43 0.55
N PHE A 98 -3.72 -14.27 -0.04
CA PHE A 98 -2.39 -13.90 -0.53
C PHE A 98 -1.66 -12.96 0.43
N PHE A 99 -2.25 -11.82 0.76
CA PHE A 99 -1.62 -10.87 1.68
C PHE A 99 -1.70 -11.29 3.17
N LEU A 100 -2.45 -12.36 3.50
CA LEU A 100 -2.64 -12.86 4.86
C LEU A 100 -3.13 -11.78 5.84
N ASN A 101 -3.98 -10.87 5.36
CA ASN A 101 -4.45 -9.69 6.08
C ASN A 101 -3.34 -8.69 6.51
N ASN A 102 -2.14 -8.79 5.93
CA ASN A 102 -1.03 -7.87 6.18
C ASN A 102 -1.03 -6.66 5.22
N LEU A 103 -2.19 -6.29 4.69
CA LEU A 103 -2.37 -5.16 3.79
C LEU A 103 -3.05 -4.00 4.51
N VAL A 104 -2.41 -2.84 4.44
CA VAL A 104 -2.94 -1.57 4.93
C VAL A 104 -3.10 -0.62 3.75
N ASN A 105 -4.24 0.04 3.63
CA ASN A 105 -4.47 1.03 2.60
C ASN A 105 -4.51 2.43 3.21
N PHE A 106 -3.61 3.29 2.76
CA PHE A 106 -3.61 4.70 3.12
C PHE A 106 -4.61 5.43 2.24
N HIS A 107 -5.79 5.71 2.78
CA HIS A 107 -6.88 6.36 2.07
C HIS A 107 -6.84 7.88 2.29
N GLY A 108 -6.87 8.64 1.20
CA GLY A 108 -6.71 10.09 1.24
C GLY A 108 -7.94 10.88 1.71
N THR A 109 -9.04 10.20 2.06
CA THR A 109 -10.30 10.84 2.45
C THR A 109 -11.02 10.02 3.51
N ARG A 110 -11.97 10.67 4.22
CA ARG A 110 -12.74 9.98 5.27
C ARG A 110 -13.69 8.93 4.72
N LEU A 111 -13.69 7.77 5.32
CA LEU A 111 -14.63 6.70 5.04
C LEU A 111 -15.71 6.62 6.13
N PRO A 112 -16.93 6.23 5.80
CA PRO A 112 -17.46 5.90 4.46
C PRO A 112 -17.92 7.12 3.65
N LEU A 113 -17.91 8.32 4.23
CA LEU A 113 -18.50 9.54 3.65
C LEU A 113 -17.91 9.93 2.29
N ASP A 114 -16.61 9.77 2.16
CA ASP A 114 -15.86 10.18 0.97
C ASP A 114 -15.28 8.93 0.25
N ALA A 115 -16.04 7.85 0.18
CA ALA A 115 -15.64 6.66 -0.56
C ALA A 115 -15.74 6.88 -2.09
N GLY A 116 -14.80 6.29 -2.85
CA GLY A 116 -14.78 6.33 -4.30
C GLY A 116 -13.81 7.36 -4.90
N GLY A 117 -13.90 7.59 -6.20
CA GLY A 117 -13.04 8.52 -6.94
C GLY A 117 -13.51 9.97 -6.87
N GLY A 118 -12.57 10.91 -7.06
CA GLY A 118 -12.89 12.36 -7.15
C GLY A 118 -13.15 13.06 -5.81
N ASN A 119 -12.97 12.39 -4.70
CA ASN A 119 -13.29 12.88 -3.37
C ASN A 119 -12.55 14.14 -2.95
N PHE A 120 -11.29 14.29 -3.36
CA PHE A 120 -10.53 15.50 -3.12
C PHE A 120 -11.19 16.72 -3.77
N SER A 121 -11.68 16.60 -4.99
CA SER A 121 -12.39 17.67 -5.69
C SER A 121 -13.66 18.06 -4.94
N TRP A 122 -14.44 17.10 -4.49
CA TRP A 122 -15.66 17.37 -3.70
C TRP A 122 -15.34 18.03 -2.36
N LYS A 123 -14.27 17.62 -1.67
CA LYS A 123 -13.85 18.25 -0.40
C LYS A 123 -13.41 19.71 -0.61
N ILE A 124 -12.63 19.97 -1.67
CA ILE A 124 -12.24 21.33 -2.02
C ILE A 124 -13.46 22.19 -2.33
N MET A 125 -14.41 21.68 -3.10
CA MET A 125 -15.65 22.42 -3.42
C MET A 125 -16.53 22.70 -2.20
N ARG A 126 -16.49 21.84 -1.18
CA ARG A 126 -17.20 22.03 0.10
C ARG A 126 -16.40 22.80 1.13
N GLU A 127 -15.17 23.21 0.81
CA GLU A 127 -14.23 23.85 1.74
C GLU A 127 -13.88 22.97 2.96
N ASP A 128 -14.04 21.63 2.85
CA ASP A 128 -13.72 20.70 3.90
C ASP A 128 -12.21 20.60 4.09
N ARG A 129 -11.76 20.45 5.33
CA ARG A 129 -10.36 20.14 5.61
C ARG A 129 -10.02 18.74 5.09
N ILE A 130 -8.79 18.58 4.62
CA ILE A 130 -8.30 17.28 4.13
C ILE A 130 -7.96 16.39 5.33
N ASP A 131 -8.63 15.25 5.43
CA ASP A 131 -8.33 14.19 6.38
C ASP A 131 -7.88 12.94 5.62
N ASN A 132 -6.92 12.21 6.18
CA ASN A 132 -6.48 10.92 5.69
C ASN A 132 -6.94 9.83 6.64
N GLN A 133 -7.18 8.64 6.10
CA GLN A 133 -7.51 7.45 6.89
C GLN A 133 -6.61 6.28 6.51
N LEU A 134 -6.26 5.50 7.52
CA LEU A 134 -5.63 4.20 7.36
C LEU A 134 -6.72 3.13 7.43
N VAL A 135 -6.78 2.26 6.43
CA VAL A 135 -7.74 1.17 6.34
C VAL A 135 -6.97 -0.16 6.29
N TYR A 136 -7.35 -1.07 7.15
CA TYR A 136 -6.77 -2.41 7.29
C TYR A 136 -7.86 -3.48 7.37
#